data_da94f25ca8dfa4352b214e177e113cc3
#
_entry.id   da94f25ca8dfa4352b214e177e113cc3
#
_cell.length_a   1.000
_cell.length_b   1.000
_cell.length_c   1.000
_cell.angle_alpha   90.00
_cell.angle_beta   90.00
_cell.angle_gamma   90.00
#
_symmetry.space_group_name_H-M   'P 1'
#
loop_
_entity.id
_entity.type
_entity.pdbx_description
1 polymer ?
#
loop_
_entity_poly.entity_id
_entity_poly.type
_entity_poly.pdbx_seq_one_letter_code
_entity_poly.pdbx_strand_id
1 'polypeptide(L)'
;GAGPATVFGSSGGAVSALALVQRRPDLVATVIAHEPPLIELLDDREALRADTHAMIATYLSGDVVGAWRKFFAQANIPIPDEALEQMFGGARDPEQAATERYWFEHELLGTVTWQPDIAALTAQGAKVVVGVGADSAGQLCDRTSRALAARLGGEPVVFPGDHTGFVDDPAGFAAFLTDSAARR
;
A
#
# COMPACT_ATOMS: atom_id res chain seq x y z
N GLY A 1 -26.95 2.25 -14.34
CA GLY A 1 -25.59 2.22 -13.82
C GLY A 1 -25.52 3.02 -12.53
N ALA A 2 -24.69 2.59 -11.58
CA ALA A 2 -24.36 3.40 -10.42
C ALA A 2 -23.58 4.64 -10.87
N GLY A 3 -23.78 5.78 -10.20
CA GLY A 3 -22.96 6.98 -10.40
C GLY A 3 -21.51 6.79 -9.95
N PRO A 4 -20.69 7.86 -9.98
CA PRO A 4 -19.33 7.79 -9.45
C PRO A 4 -19.30 7.32 -7.99
N ALA A 5 -18.35 6.45 -7.66
CA ALA A 5 -18.23 5.83 -6.34
C ALA A 5 -17.08 6.44 -5.51
N THR A 6 -17.22 6.40 -4.19
CA THR A 6 -16.06 6.54 -3.29
C THR A 6 -15.29 5.23 -3.30
N VAL A 7 -13.99 5.31 -3.57
CA VAL A 7 -13.08 4.15 -3.66
C VAL A 7 -12.06 4.24 -2.53
N PHE A 8 -12.02 3.24 -1.69
CA PHE A 8 -10.96 3.05 -0.69
C PHE A 8 -10.03 1.94 -1.15
N GLY A 9 -8.74 2.18 -1.07
CA GLY A 9 -7.69 1.19 -1.26
C GLY A 9 -6.62 1.35 -0.20
N SER A 10 -6.10 0.24 0.32
CA SER A 10 -4.97 0.22 1.22
C SER A 10 -3.81 -0.54 0.60
N SER A 11 -2.56 -0.10 0.84
CA SER A 11 -1.35 -0.74 0.33
C SER A 11 -1.36 -0.85 -1.21
N GLY A 12 -1.18 -2.04 -1.77
CA GLY A 12 -1.30 -2.29 -3.21
C GLY A 12 -2.67 -1.92 -3.78
N GLY A 13 -3.75 -2.07 -2.98
CA GLY A 13 -5.08 -1.61 -3.35
C GLY A 13 -5.17 -0.08 -3.49
N ALA A 14 -4.37 0.67 -2.72
CA ALA A 14 -4.27 2.12 -2.87
C ALA A 14 -3.64 2.51 -4.20
N VAL A 15 -2.63 1.77 -4.67
CA VAL A 15 -2.02 1.98 -5.99
C VAL A 15 -3.04 1.74 -7.10
N SER A 16 -3.81 0.65 -7.00
CA SER A 16 -4.89 0.33 -7.94
C SER A 16 -5.97 1.43 -7.96
N ALA A 17 -6.35 1.95 -6.79
CA ALA A 17 -7.34 3.03 -6.67
C ALA A 17 -6.84 4.35 -7.28
N LEU A 18 -5.55 4.69 -7.08
CA LEU A 18 -4.91 5.85 -7.72
C LEU A 18 -4.84 5.69 -9.25
N ALA A 19 -4.49 4.49 -9.74
CA ALA A 19 -4.48 4.20 -11.17
C ALA A 19 -5.90 4.29 -11.78
N LEU A 20 -6.92 3.87 -11.04
CA LEU A 20 -8.32 3.99 -11.47
C LEU A 20 -8.73 5.46 -11.62
N VAL A 21 -8.54 6.30 -10.61
CA VAL A 21 -8.94 7.71 -10.69
C VAL A 21 -8.17 8.47 -11.76
N GLN A 22 -6.90 8.12 -11.98
CA GLN A 22 -6.07 8.70 -13.04
C GLN A 22 -6.61 8.37 -14.44
N ARG A 23 -7.11 7.15 -14.66
CA ARG A 23 -7.61 6.67 -15.97
C ARG A 23 -9.08 6.89 -16.19
N ARG A 24 -9.88 6.83 -15.13
CA ARG A 24 -11.34 6.91 -15.18
C ARG A 24 -11.89 7.81 -14.07
N PRO A 25 -11.52 9.11 -14.09
CA PRO A 25 -12.01 10.08 -13.10
C PRO A 25 -13.54 10.24 -13.12
N ASP A 26 -14.17 9.86 -14.23
CA ASP A 26 -15.63 9.85 -14.39
C ASP A 26 -16.34 8.82 -13.49
N LEU A 27 -15.66 7.75 -13.10
CA LEU A 27 -16.19 6.68 -12.24
C LEU A 27 -15.95 6.91 -10.74
N VAL A 28 -15.11 7.88 -10.38
CA VAL A 28 -14.67 8.09 -9.01
C VAL A 28 -15.17 9.43 -8.49
N ALA A 29 -15.96 9.40 -7.42
CA ALA A 29 -16.36 10.59 -6.68
C ALA A 29 -15.22 11.05 -5.75
N THR A 30 -14.66 10.11 -4.99
CA THR A 30 -13.52 10.30 -4.09
C THR A 30 -12.66 9.04 -4.08
N VAL A 31 -11.35 9.18 -4.14
CA VAL A 31 -10.41 8.09 -3.86
C VAL A 31 -9.69 8.35 -2.55
N ILE A 32 -9.65 7.36 -1.68
CA ILE A 32 -8.88 7.35 -0.45
C ILE A 32 -7.81 6.28 -0.61
N ALA A 33 -6.57 6.72 -0.82
CA ALA A 33 -5.40 5.88 -1.00
C ALA A 33 -4.64 5.81 0.33
N HIS A 34 -4.91 4.76 1.11
CA HIS A 34 -4.28 4.52 2.41
C HIS A 34 -2.97 3.76 2.22
N GLU A 35 -1.88 4.41 2.58
CA GLU A 35 -0.53 3.83 2.59
C GLU A 35 -0.07 3.15 1.30
N PRO A 36 -0.12 3.83 0.13
CA PRO A 36 0.37 3.28 -1.13
C PRO A 36 1.90 3.12 -1.11
N PRO A 37 2.46 1.91 -1.39
CA PRO A 37 3.89 1.64 -1.32
C PRO A 37 4.66 2.12 -2.58
N LEU A 38 4.58 3.40 -2.90
CA LEU A 38 5.11 4.00 -4.13
C LEU A 38 6.61 4.33 -3.98
N ILE A 39 7.48 3.32 -4.04
CA ILE A 39 8.93 3.50 -3.82
C ILE A 39 9.59 4.45 -4.81
N GLU A 40 9.06 4.58 -6.02
CA GLU A 40 9.58 5.46 -7.07
C GLU A 40 9.51 6.95 -6.69
N LEU A 41 8.75 7.29 -5.67
CA LEU A 41 8.66 8.67 -5.14
C LEU A 41 9.79 9.01 -4.15
N LEU A 42 10.58 8.03 -3.73
CA LEU A 42 11.62 8.19 -2.71
C LEU A 42 13.01 8.37 -3.33
N ASP A 43 13.92 9.00 -2.60
CA ASP A 43 15.28 9.25 -3.05
C ASP A 43 16.11 7.95 -3.12
N ASP A 44 15.85 6.99 -2.22
CA ASP A 44 16.49 5.68 -2.14
C ASP A 44 15.78 4.59 -2.99
N ARG A 45 14.94 4.99 -3.95
CA ARG A 45 14.15 4.10 -4.81
C ARG A 45 14.95 3.00 -5.51
N GLU A 46 16.20 3.28 -5.90
CA GLU A 46 17.05 2.30 -6.59
C GLU A 46 17.42 1.14 -5.65
N ALA A 47 17.77 1.45 -4.40
CA ALA A 47 18.04 0.44 -3.38
C ALA A 47 16.78 -0.36 -3.06
N LEU A 48 15.64 0.31 -2.85
CA LEU A 48 14.35 -0.33 -2.57
C LEU A 48 13.90 -1.25 -3.71
N ARG A 49 14.15 -0.86 -4.96
CA ARG A 49 13.87 -1.71 -6.13
C ARG A 49 14.77 -2.94 -6.16
N ALA A 50 16.06 -2.77 -5.89
CA ALA A 50 17.00 -3.88 -5.80
C ALA A 50 16.62 -4.86 -4.67
N ASP A 51 16.22 -4.35 -3.52
CA ASP A 51 15.74 -5.15 -2.38
C ASP A 51 14.46 -5.91 -2.73
N THR A 52 13.52 -5.27 -3.47
CA THR A 52 12.31 -5.94 -3.96
C THR A 52 12.64 -7.09 -4.92
N HIS A 53 13.58 -6.89 -5.84
CA HIS A 53 14.05 -7.97 -6.72
C HIS A 53 14.69 -9.11 -5.93
N ALA A 54 15.55 -8.79 -4.95
CA ALA A 54 16.18 -9.78 -4.09
C ALA A 54 15.17 -10.57 -3.26
N MET A 55 14.12 -9.90 -2.78
CA MET A 55 13.00 -10.53 -2.06
C MET A 55 12.26 -11.54 -2.95
N ILE A 56 11.88 -11.13 -4.17
CA ILE A 56 11.21 -12.01 -5.14
C ILE A 56 12.09 -13.21 -5.49
N ALA A 57 13.38 -12.98 -5.77
CA ALA A 57 14.32 -14.07 -6.06
C ALA A 57 14.45 -15.06 -4.89
N THR A 58 14.46 -14.56 -3.65
CA THR A 58 14.46 -15.39 -2.45
C THR A 58 13.21 -16.25 -2.36
N TYR A 59 12.02 -15.67 -2.61
CA TYR A 59 10.77 -16.42 -2.65
C TYR A 59 10.78 -17.53 -3.70
N LEU A 60 11.21 -17.19 -4.93
CA LEU A 60 11.25 -18.11 -6.06
C LEU A 60 12.28 -19.24 -5.88
N SER A 61 13.31 -19.05 -5.05
CA SER A 61 14.24 -20.11 -4.67
C SER A 61 13.66 -21.12 -3.67
N GLY A 62 12.46 -20.87 -3.16
CA GLY A 62 11.78 -21.71 -2.16
C GLY A 62 11.97 -21.26 -0.71
N ASP A 63 12.75 -20.21 -0.46
CA ASP A 63 12.93 -19.63 0.87
C ASP A 63 11.80 -18.61 1.15
N VAL A 64 10.62 -19.14 1.48
CA VAL A 64 9.43 -18.34 1.76
C VAL A 64 9.61 -17.44 2.97
N VAL A 65 10.13 -17.97 4.08
CA VAL A 65 10.35 -17.22 5.32
C VAL A 65 11.39 -16.12 5.11
N GLY A 66 12.48 -16.44 4.40
CA GLY A 66 13.50 -15.44 4.06
C GLY A 66 12.97 -14.31 3.18
N ALA A 67 12.04 -14.60 2.26
CA ALA A 67 11.40 -13.58 1.44
C ALA A 67 10.53 -12.64 2.29
N TRP A 68 9.71 -13.19 3.20
CA TRP A 68 8.90 -12.39 4.11
C TRP A 68 9.75 -11.59 5.10
N ARG A 69 10.86 -12.16 5.58
CA ARG A 69 11.83 -11.42 6.41
C ARG A 69 12.36 -10.17 5.66
N LYS A 70 12.69 -10.30 4.38
CA LYS A 70 13.09 -9.17 3.54
C LYS A 70 11.96 -8.15 3.35
N PHE A 71 10.73 -8.63 3.18
CA PHE A 71 9.56 -7.77 3.06
C PHE A 71 9.37 -6.88 4.31
N PHE A 72 9.35 -7.48 5.49
CA PHE A 72 9.17 -6.75 6.75
C PHE A 72 10.36 -5.81 7.04
N ALA A 73 11.57 -6.22 6.69
CA ALA A 73 12.76 -5.37 6.81
C ALA A 73 12.65 -4.14 5.88
N GLN A 74 12.28 -4.32 4.61
CA GLN A 74 12.07 -3.21 3.67
C GLN A 74 10.91 -2.31 4.09
N ALA A 75 9.85 -2.88 4.62
CA ALA A 75 8.71 -2.15 5.14
C ALA A 75 9.03 -1.35 6.41
N ASN A 76 10.16 -1.64 7.06
CA ASN A 76 10.54 -1.13 8.38
C ASN A 76 9.49 -1.49 9.46
N ILE A 77 8.97 -2.72 9.40
CA ILE A 77 8.03 -3.27 10.36
C ILE A 77 8.78 -4.33 11.18
N PRO A 78 9.03 -4.09 12.47
CA PRO A 78 9.71 -5.07 13.31
C PRO A 78 8.81 -6.29 13.54
N ILE A 79 9.35 -7.48 13.25
CA ILE A 79 8.68 -8.75 13.47
C ILE A 79 9.70 -9.77 14.01
N PRO A 80 9.39 -10.49 15.11
CA PRO A 80 10.26 -11.54 15.60
C PRO A 80 10.40 -12.71 14.62
N ASP A 81 11.59 -13.30 14.53
CA ASP A 81 11.84 -14.46 13.66
C ASP A 81 10.90 -15.64 13.96
N GLU A 82 10.58 -15.86 15.23
CA GLU A 82 9.64 -16.91 15.65
C GLU A 82 8.23 -16.66 15.06
N ALA A 83 7.78 -15.41 14.98
CA ALA A 83 6.50 -15.08 14.37
C ALA A 83 6.53 -15.29 12.85
N LEU A 84 7.63 -14.96 12.18
CA LEU A 84 7.82 -15.25 10.75
C LEU A 84 7.75 -16.76 10.47
N GLU A 85 8.43 -17.58 11.28
CA GLU A 85 8.38 -19.05 11.15
C GLU A 85 6.98 -19.61 11.40
N GLN A 86 6.24 -19.05 12.36
CA GLN A 86 4.86 -19.47 12.63
C GLN A 86 3.90 -19.09 11.50
N MET A 87 4.07 -17.92 10.90
CA MET A 87 3.16 -17.39 9.87
C MET A 87 3.46 -18.00 8.49
N PHE A 88 4.72 -18.20 8.16
CA PHE A 88 5.15 -18.50 6.78
C PHE A 88 5.96 -19.79 6.65
N GLY A 89 6.38 -20.39 7.76
CA GLY A 89 7.07 -21.69 7.80
C GLY A 89 6.12 -22.87 7.81
N GLY A 90 6.65 -24.06 7.61
CA GLY A 90 5.91 -25.32 7.71
C GLY A 90 5.00 -25.65 6.53
N ALA A 91 4.03 -26.54 6.79
CA ALA A 91 3.05 -26.95 5.77
C ALA A 91 2.03 -25.82 5.52
N ARG A 92 1.86 -25.47 4.26
CA ARG A 92 1.01 -24.35 3.85
C ARG A 92 -0.21 -24.84 3.09
N ASP A 93 -1.32 -24.18 3.27
CA ASP A 93 -2.50 -24.40 2.45
C ASP A 93 -2.17 -24.15 0.96
N PRO A 94 -2.49 -25.09 0.05
CA PRO A 94 -2.11 -24.96 -1.36
C PRO A 94 -2.71 -23.73 -2.07
N GLU A 95 -3.92 -23.32 -1.72
CA GLU A 95 -4.58 -22.17 -2.33
C GLU A 95 -3.94 -20.86 -1.86
N GLN A 96 -3.65 -20.76 -0.56
CA GLN A 96 -2.92 -19.62 -0.01
C GLN A 96 -1.51 -19.52 -0.59
N ALA A 97 -0.79 -20.64 -0.70
CA ALA A 97 0.53 -20.68 -1.30
C ALA A 97 0.51 -20.27 -2.78
N ALA A 98 -0.50 -20.68 -3.54
CA ALA A 98 -0.67 -20.28 -4.94
C ALA A 98 -0.96 -18.79 -5.08
N THR A 99 -1.83 -18.23 -4.23
CA THR A 99 -2.15 -16.78 -4.20
C THR A 99 -0.92 -15.95 -3.84
N GLU A 100 -0.17 -16.36 -2.82
CA GLU A 100 1.06 -15.69 -2.42
C GLU A 100 2.13 -15.75 -3.53
N ARG A 101 2.27 -16.91 -4.17
CA ARG A 101 3.19 -17.07 -5.29
C ARG A 101 2.83 -16.13 -6.43
N TYR A 102 1.54 -16.04 -6.79
CA TYR A 102 1.05 -15.13 -7.81
C TYR A 102 1.40 -13.67 -7.46
N TRP A 103 1.22 -13.27 -6.19
CA TRP A 103 1.55 -11.94 -5.73
C TRP A 103 3.05 -11.63 -5.87
N PHE A 104 3.95 -12.52 -5.44
CA PHE A 104 5.39 -12.33 -5.59
C PHE A 104 5.83 -12.30 -7.07
N GLU A 105 5.27 -13.17 -7.91
CA GLU A 105 5.67 -13.31 -9.31
C GLU A 105 5.13 -12.18 -10.21
N HIS A 106 3.94 -11.68 -9.94
CA HIS A 106 3.19 -10.86 -10.90
C HIS A 106 2.75 -9.50 -10.38
N GLU A 107 2.56 -9.31 -9.08
CA GLU A 107 1.96 -8.09 -8.55
C GLU A 107 2.94 -7.20 -7.79
N LEU A 108 3.78 -7.76 -6.93
CA LEU A 108 4.60 -6.98 -5.99
C LEU A 108 5.45 -5.93 -6.70
N LEU A 109 6.29 -6.33 -7.66
CA LEU A 109 7.19 -5.40 -8.33
C LEU A 109 6.42 -4.31 -9.09
N GLY A 110 5.41 -4.70 -9.88
CA GLY A 110 4.62 -3.77 -10.66
C GLY A 110 3.86 -2.76 -9.80
N THR A 111 3.41 -3.19 -8.61
CA THR A 111 2.72 -2.34 -7.64
C THR A 111 3.66 -1.30 -7.04
N VAL A 112 4.81 -1.73 -6.49
CA VAL A 112 5.70 -0.80 -5.76
C VAL A 112 6.46 0.13 -6.70
N THR A 113 6.71 -0.28 -7.96
CA THR A 113 7.40 0.54 -8.97
C THR A 113 6.45 1.33 -9.87
N TRP A 114 5.13 1.27 -9.63
CA TRP A 114 4.20 2.08 -10.39
C TRP A 114 4.46 3.59 -10.15
N GLN A 115 4.51 4.34 -11.24
CA GLN A 115 4.75 5.78 -11.21
C GLN A 115 3.45 6.52 -11.48
N PRO A 116 2.89 7.25 -10.49
CA PRO A 116 1.71 8.08 -10.68
C PRO A 116 2.01 9.27 -11.59
N ASP A 117 1.10 9.59 -12.49
CA ASP A 117 1.07 10.89 -13.15
C ASP A 117 0.57 11.94 -12.15
N ILE A 118 1.52 12.64 -11.54
CA ILE A 118 1.23 13.64 -10.51
C ILE A 118 0.35 14.77 -11.07
N ALA A 119 0.56 15.18 -12.32
CA ALA A 119 -0.25 16.24 -12.93
C ALA A 119 -1.70 15.77 -13.12
N ALA A 120 -1.92 14.55 -13.59
CA ALA A 120 -3.25 13.98 -13.74
C ALA A 120 -3.96 13.81 -12.39
N LEU A 121 -3.25 13.37 -11.33
CA LEU A 121 -3.83 13.25 -9.99
C LEU A 121 -4.12 14.63 -9.37
N THR A 122 -3.23 15.60 -9.52
CA THR A 122 -3.43 16.98 -9.04
C THR A 122 -4.65 17.62 -9.70
N ALA A 123 -4.89 17.35 -10.99
CA ALA A 123 -6.06 17.84 -11.71
C ALA A 123 -7.39 17.33 -11.13
N GLN A 124 -7.39 16.22 -10.36
CA GLN A 124 -8.58 15.72 -9.66
C GLN A 124 -8.84 16.47 -8.34
N GLY A 125 -7.88 17.24 -7.84
CA GLY A 125 -8.03 18.11 -6.66
C GLY A 125 -8.50 17.33 -5.43
N ALA A 126 -9.57 17.83 -4.78
CA ALA A 126 -10.10 17.27 -3.54
C ALA A 126 -10.60 15.84 -3.63
N LYS A 127 -10.74 15.26 -4.83
CA LYS A 127 -11.11 13.85 -4.98
C LYS A 127 -10.03 12.87 -4.51
N VAL A 128 -8.76 13.29 -4.47
CA VAL A 128 -7.64 12.43 -4.07
C VAL A 128 -7.27 12.69 -2.62
N VAL A 129 -7.49 11.71 -1.77
CA VAL A 129 -7.11 11.70 -0.36
C VAL A 129 -5.99 10.68 -0.17
N VAL A 130 -4.84 11.13 0.29
CA VAL A 130 -3.73 10.24 0.70
C VAL A 130 -3.85 10.00 2.19
N GLY A 131 -3.94 8.74 2.61
CA GLY A 131 -4.03 8.34 4.01
C GLY A 131 -2.72 7.76 4.53
N VAL A 132 -2.47 7.93 5.83
CA VAL A 132 -1.36 7.32 6.57
C VAL A 132 -1.83 6.93 7.96
N GLY A 133 -1.41 5.78 8.47
CA GLY A 133 -1.71 5.36 9.84
C GLY A 133 -0.95 6.18 10.88
N ALA A 134 -1.61 6.50 11.98
CA ALA A 134 -1.00 7.24 13.10
C ALA A 134 0.23 6.53 13.68
N ASP A 135 0.20 5.20 13.67
CA ASP A 135 1.22 4.33 14.25
C ASP A 135 2.24 3.81 13.20
N SER A 136 2.13 4.25 11.94
CA SER A 136 3.03 3.85 10.84
C SER A 136 4.29 4.71 10.72
N ALA A 137 4.56 5.59 11.66
CA ALA A 137 5.66 6.56 11.58
C ALA A 137 7.02 5.89 11.27
N GLY A 138 7.68 6.35 10.20
CA GLY A 138 8.99 5.85 9.76
C GLY A 138 8.93 4.54 8.94
N GLN A 139 7.80 3.91 8.80
CA GLN A 139 7.61 2.76 7.91
C GLN A 139 7.68 3.18 6.44
N LEU A 140 7.91 2.22 5.55
CA LEU A 140 7.98 2.49 4.10
C LEU A 140 6.72 3.20 3.59
N CYS A 141 5.56 2.72 3.98
CA CYS A 141 4.28 3.27 3.53
C CYS A 141 3.98 4.67 4.10
N ASP A 142 4.45 5.00 5.31
CA ASP A 142 4.43 6.38 5.82
C ASP A 142 5.27 7.31 4.93
N ARG A 143 6.51 6.90 4.61
CA ARG A 143 7.42 7.67 3.76
C ARG A 143 6.84 7.92 2.37
N THR A 144 6.32 6.89 1.73
CA THR A 144 5.74 6.97 0.37
C THR A 144 4.46 7.78 0.34
N SER A 145 3.59 7.65 1.36
CA SER A 145 2.36 8.43 1.48
C SER A 145 2.66 9.92 1.66
N ARG A 146 3.62 10.28 2.52
CA ARG A 146 4.06 11.67 2.68
C ARG A 146 4.68 12.22 1.40
N ALA A 147 5.51 11.42 0.71
CA ALA A 147 6.10 11.83 -0.56
C ALA A 147 5.02 12.07 -1.64
N LEU A 148 3.99 11.24 -1.70
CA LEU A 148 2.85 11.43 -2.60
C LEU A 148 2.06 12.69 -2.25
N ALA A 149 1.66 12.84 -0.98
CA ALA A 149 0.88 13.99 -0.51
C ALA A 149 1.61 15.32 -0.78
N ALA A 150 2.91 15.39 -0.49
CA ALA A 150 3.73 16.57 -0.78
C ALA A 150 3.77 16.90 -2.29
N ARG A 151 3.87 15.90 -3.17
CA ARG A 151 3.82 16.11 -4.63
C ARG A 151 2.46 16.56 -5.13
N LEU A 152 1.39 16.22 -4.41
CA LEU A 152 0.03 16.70 -4.68
C LEU A 152 -0.26 18.06 -4.03
N GLY A 153 0.72 18.64 -3.33
CA GLY A 153 0.63 19.98 -2.73
C GLY A 153 -0.02 20.02 -1.34
N GLY A 154 -0.03 18.91 -0.62
CA GLY A 154 -0.64 18.81 0.71
C GLY A 154 0.05 17.85 1.66
N GLU A 155 -0.64 17.52 2.73
CA GLU A 155 -0.24 16.55 3.74
C GLU A 155 -1.19 15.34 3.72
N PRO A 156 -0.76 14.14 4.14
CA PRO A 156 -1.64 13.00 4.24
C PRO A 156 -2.64 13.19 5.39
N VAL A 157 -3.82 12.58 5.23
CA VAL A 157 -4.81 12.46 6.30
C VAL A 157 -4.36 11.31 7.21
N VAL A 158 -4.29 11.59 8.52
CA VAL A 158 -3.87 10.60 9.52
C VAL A 158 -5.06 9.75 9.92
N PHE A 159 -4.98 8.45 9.62
CA PHE A 159 -5.97 7.43 9.98
C PHE A 159 -5.63 6.79 11.33
N PRO A 160 -6.61 6.25 12.07
CA PRO A 160 -6.35 5.54 13.31
C PRO A 160 -5.59 4.23 13.06
N GLY A 161 -4.69 3.88 14.00
CA GLY A 161 -3.87 2.66 13.92
C GLY A 161 -2.69 2.75 12.96
N ASP A 162 -2.18 1.60 12.58
CA ASP A 162 -1.07 1.43 11.63
C ASP A 162 -1.56 1.03 10.23
N HIS A 163 -0.66 0.37 9.46
CA HIS A 163 -0.95 -0.16 8.12
C HIS A 163 -2.18 -1.08 8.08
N THR A 164 -2.47 -1.74 9.19
CA THR A 164 -3.57 -2.70 9.36
C THR A 164 -4.65 -2.21 10.34
N GLY A 165 -4.66 -0.94 10.70
CA GLY A 165 -5.59 -0.37 11.68
C GLY A 165 -7.07 -0.68 11.45
N PHE A 166 -7.46 -0.95 10.19
CA PHE A 166 -8.81 -1.42 9.85
C PHE A 166 -9.10 -2.87 10.30
N VAL A 167 -8.07 -3.65 10.66
CA VAL A 167 -8.21 -4.99 11.24
C VAL A 167 -8.35 -4.89 12.76
N ASP A 168 -7.57 -4.00 13.39
CA ASP A 168 -7.52 -3.87 14.85
C ASP A 168 -8.76 -3.16 15.42
N ASP A 169 -9.21 -2.08 14.76
CA ASP A 169 -10.46 -1.36 15.08
C ASP A 169 -11.29 -1.10 13.82
N PRO A 170 -12.00 -2.10 13.29
CA PRO A 170 -12.83 -1.95 12.09
C PRO A 170 -13.89 -0.87 12.20
N ALA A 171 -14.50 -0.72 13.38
CA ALA A 171 -15.59 0.23 13.60
C ALA A 171 -15.09 1.68 13.62
N GLY A 172 -14.03 1.95 14.38
CA GLY A 172 -13.42 3.28 14.43
C GLY A 172 -12.81 3.68 13.10
N PHE A 173 -12.14 2.76 12.43
CA PHE A 173 -11.58 3.00 11.09
C PHE A 173 -12.68 3.30 10.05
N ALA A 174 -13.79 2.54 10.04
CA ALA A 174 -14.91 2.76 9.12
C ALA A 174 -15.60 4.12 9.37
N ALA A 175 -15.77 4.52 10.62
CA ALA A 175 -16.32 5.84 10.95
C ALA A 175 -15.42 6.96 10.44
N PHE A 176 -14.11 6.87 10.67
CA PHE A 176 -13.14 7.85 10.18
C PHE A 176 -13.08 7.91 8.65
N LEU A 177 -13.13 6.75 7.98
CA LEU A 177 -13.16 6.63 6.53
C LEU A 177 -14.38 7.36 5.95
N THR A 178 -15.57 7.13 6.53
CA THR A 178 -16.82 7.76 6.12
C THR A 178 -16.77 9.28 6.26
N ASP A 179 -16.28 9.76 7.41
CA ASP A 179 -16.09 11.20 7.67
C ASP A 179 -15.09 11.84 6.70
N SER A 180 -13.99 11.15 6.41
CA SER A 180 -12.96 11.62 5.48
C SER A 180 -13.48 11.73 4.05
N ALA A 181 -14.37 10.83 3.64
CA ALA A 181 -15.03 10.88 2.34
C ALA A 181 -16.06 12.01 2.26
N ALA A 182 -16.80 12.27 3.34
CA ALA A 182 -17.87 13.27 3.37
C ALA A 182 -17.39 14.73 3.37
N ARG A 183 -16.13 14.96 3.78
CA ARG A 183 -15.52 16.31 3.85
C ARG A 183 -14.98 16.80 2.49
N ARG A 184 -15.14 16.04 1.43
CA ARG A 184 -14.64 16.32 0.08
C ARG A 184 -15.79 16.50 -0.89
#